data_6aa2d433ded30bbf45cad54376bb6fec
#
_entry.id   6aa2d433ded30bbf45cad54376bb6fec
#
_cell.length_a   1.000
_cell.length_b   1.000
_cell.length_c   1.000
_cell.angle_alpha   90.00
_cell.angle_beta   90.00
_cell.angle_gamma   90.00
#
_symmetry.space_group_name_H-M   'P 1'
#
loop_
_entity.id
_entity.type
_entity.pdbx_description
1 polymer ?
#
loop_
_entity_poly.entity_id
_entity_poly.type
_entity_poly.pdbx_seq_one_letter_code
_entity_poly.pdbx_strand_id
1 'polypeptide(L)'
;MSRTLPQLCAVTTLALVLCATACKSHGGRSHEATYVSAPQTFLRDRVATVYNKVATVKNGERLDVLERTTNRRFVHVRTSNGVDGWVEQRSLVGEDVYQLFQKLARDNASSPVQAQSTTHAETNLHVAPGRDTDHLYQLPQGGKLAVLKRSFAAKALPGAAPKPKPPTAPPAKEAEKDKEADVSESTAPEPSTPAEPEAAKSGPKPILEDWLLVRDAQGRVGWVLARLVDFDIPLEIAQYSEGQRMVAFFVLTEVPDNGPKNKDDQQPAKNVPEYLVLFTEPKDGQPFDFNQIRVFTWNPRHHRYETAYREHKLNGVLPASVGREDFSKEGTLPTFTLHVRDKEGTVVERKYKLNGPIVRLLKP
;
A
#
# COMPACT_ATOMS: atom_id res chain seq x y z
N MET A 1 -17.67 -57.50 60.07
CA MET A 1 -18.78 -57.02 60.90
C MET A 1 -19.08 -55.62 60.41
N SER A 2 -20.04 -55.47 59.45
CA SER A 2 -21.43 -55.08 59.66
C SER A 2 -21.55 -53.72 60.32
N ARG A 3 -22.00 -52.70 59.61
CA ARG A 3 -23.38 -52.22 59.35
C ARG A 3 -23.30 -50.79 58.84
N THR A 4 -23.79 -50.56 57.63
CA THR A 4 -25.09 -49.96 57.23
C THR A 4 -25.28 -48.43 57.39
N LEU A 5 -25.57 -47.83 56.26
CA LEU A 5 -26.21 -46.50 55.99
C LEU A 5 -27.48 -46.30 56.89
N PRO A 6 -27.98 -45.05 57.06
CA PRO A 6 -28.77 -44.49 55.97
C PRO A 6 -28.64 -42.97 55.72
N GLN A 7 -28.91 -42.64 54.47
CA GLN A 7 -29.60 -41.50 53.87
C GLN A 7 -30.31 -40.50 54.83
N LEU A 8 -30.01 -39.22 54.59
CA LEU A 8 -31.06 -38.21 54.66
C LEU A 8 -30.85 -37.14 53.56
N CYS A 9 -31.82 -37.11 52.64
CA CYS A 9 -31.99 -36.04 51.66
C CYS A 9 -32.21 -34.72 52.38
N ALA A 10 -31.42 -33.70 52.02
CA ALA A 10 -31.81 -32.32 52.22
C ALA A 10 -31.72 -31.62 50.87
N VAL A 11 -32.88 -31.47 50.26
CA VAL A 11 -33.12 -30.65 49.08
C VAL A 11 -33.01 -29.18 49.50
N THR A 12 -31.90 -28.55 49.22
CA THR A 12 -31.78 -27.10 49.29
C THR A 12 -31.89 -26.57 47.86
N THR A 13 -33.07 -26.15 47.51
CA THR A 13 -33.37 -25.32 46.33
C THR A 13 -32.66 -23.98 46.48
N LEU A 14 -31.50 -23.87 45.86
CA LEU A 14 -30.83 -22.59 45.68
C LEU A 14 -31.50 -21.86 44.52
N ALA A 15 -32.39 -20.91 44.87
CA ALA A 15 -32.94 -19.96 43.92
C ALA A 15 -31.82 -19.10 43.33
N LEU A 16 -31.41 -19.43 42.10
CA LEU A 16 -30.48 -18.63 41.32
C LEU A 16 -31.28 -17.41 40.83
N VAL A 17 -31.22 -16.31 41.59
CA VAL A 17 -31.67 -14.99 41.13
C VAL A 17 -30.75 -14.56 40.02
N LEU A 18 -31.16 -14.80 38.77
CA LEU A 18 -30.55 -14.13 37.58
C LEU A 18 -30.87 -12.64 37.71
N CYS A 19 -29.96 -11.88 38.25
CA CYS A 19 -29.88 -10.45 37.99
C CYS A 19 -29.51 -10.27 36.53
N ALA A 20 -30.54 -10.29 35.64
CA ALA A 20 -30.43 -9.73 34.33
C ALA A 20 -30.24 -8.22 34.51
N THR A 21 -28.99 -7.79 34.70
CA THR A 21 -28.62 -6.40 34.43
C THR A 21 -28.86 -6.19 32.95
N ALA A 22 -30.07 -5.77 32.60
CA ALA A 22 -30.34 -5.16 31.33
C ALA A 22 -29.41 -3.94 31.20
N CYS A 23 -28.25 -4.15 30.58
CA CYS A 23 -27.54 -3.04 29.96
C CYS A 23 -28.53 -2.43 28.98
N LYS A 24 -29.24 -1.40 29.41
CA LYS A 24 -29.87 -0.44 28.49
C LYS A 24 -28.70 0.08 27.64
N SER A 25 -28.48 -0.57 26.50
CA SER A 25 -27.79 0.08 25.39
C SER A 25 -28.62 1.32 25.13
N HIS A 26 -28.12 2.46 25.61
CA HIS A 26 -28.59 3.73 25.11
C HIS A 26 -28.46 3.61 23.62
N GLY A 27 -29.56 3.54 22.89
CA GLY A 27 -29.63 3.71 21.47
C GLY A 27 -29.17 5.11 21.12
N GLY A 28 -27.89 5.37 21.34
CA GLY A 28 -27.23 6.54 20.84
C GLY A 28 -27.40 6.52 19.33
N ARG A 29 -28.04 7.54 18.78
CA ARG A 29 -27.98 7.79 17.34
C ARG A 29 -26.53 7.62 16.96
N SER A 30 -26.22 6.66 16.09
CA SER A 30 -24.87 6.51 15.56
C SER A 30 -24.60 7.82 14.81
N HIS A 31 -23.81 8.68 15.43
CA HIS A 31 -23.39 9.92 14.79
C HIS A 31 -22.48 9.52 13.61
N GLU A 32 -22.63 10.21 12.49
CA GLU A 32 -21.75 10.07 11.36
C GLU A 32 -20.30 10.33 11.83
N ALA A 33 -19.40 9.39 11.58
CA ALA A 33 -18.00 9.57 11.92
C ALA A 33 -17.27 10.35 10.82
N THR A 34 -16.34 11.18 11.23
CA THR A 34 -15.41 11.90 10.34
C THR A 34 -14.00 11.88 10.92
N TYR A 35 -12.99 12.11 10.11
CA TYR A 35 -11.59 12.03 10.50
C TYR A 35 -10.84 13.27 10.09
N VAL A 36 -9.89 13.68 10.92
CA VAL A 36 -9.05 14.86 10.65
C VAL A 36 -8.02 14.52 9.60
N SER A 37 -8.08 15.15 8.44
CA SER A 37 -7.10 15.01 7.36
C SER A 37 -5.99 16.06 7.41
N ALA A 38 -6.23 17.21 8.03
CA ALA A 38 -5.19 18.21 8.25
C ALA A 38 -4.13 17.71 9.25
N PRO A 39 -2.87 18.18 9.19
CA PRO A 39 -1.83 17.82 10.16
C PRO A 39 -2.27 18.04 11.60
N GLN A 40 -2.83 19.20 11.83
CA GLN A 40 -3.44 19.64 13.07
C GLN A 40 -4.47 20.71 12.75
N THR A 41 -5.59 20.70 13.47
CA THR A 41 -6.58 21.78 13.42
C THR A 41 -7.14 21.98 14.82
N PHE A 42 -8.00 22.97 14.98
CA PHE A 42 -8.61 23.25 16.27
C PHE A 42 -10.13 23.39 16.14
N LEU A 43 -10.80 23.02 17.19
CA LEU A 43 -12.23 23.25 17.35
C LEU A 43 -12.48 24.68 17.84
N ARG A 44 -13.50 25.34 17.29
CA ARG A 44 -13.94 26.68 17.62
C ARG A 44 -15.23 26.63 18.43
N ASP A 45 -15.42 27.56 19.38
CA ASP A 45 -16.68 27.67 20.13
C ASP A 45 -17.87 28.09 19.24
N ARG A 46 -17.58 28.79 18.14
CA ARG A 46 -18.62 29.32 17.21
C ARG A 46 -18.09 29.51 15.79
N VAL A 47 -19.03 29.63 14.87
CA VAL A 47 -18.76 30.00 13.48
C VAL A 47 -18.85 31.50 13.32
N ALA A 48 -17.78 32.20 13.67
CA ALA A 48 -17.69 33.68 13.59
C ALA A 48 -16.26 34.09 13.23
N THR A 49 -16.07 35.35 12.85
CA THR A 49 -14.74 35.93 12.60
C THR A 49 -13.89 35.94 13.88
N VAL A 50 -14.52 36.20 15.00
CA VAL A 50 -13.90 36.14 16.35
C VAL A 50 -14.43 34.89 17.06
N TYR A 51 -13.55 34.00 17.46
CA TYR A 51 -13.87 32.73 18.12
C TYR A 51 -12.78 32.37 19.14
N ASN A 52 -13.11 31.48 20.06
CA ASN A 52 -12.16 30.87 20.99
C ASN A 52 -11.81 29.46 20.50
N LYS A 53 -10.55 29.07 20.71
CA LYS A 53 -10.13 27.69 20.54
C LYS A 53 -10.59 26.86 21.72
N VAL A 54 -11.38 25.83 21.48
CA VAL A 54 -11.92 24.92 22.51
C VAL A 54 -11.02 23.70 22.69
N ALA A 55 -10.57 23.10 21.60
CA ALA A 55 -9.68 21.95 21.60
C ALA A 55 -8.79 21.96 20.36
N THR A 56 -7.70 21.22 20.42
CA THR A 56 -6.83 20.92 19.28
C THR A 56 -6.98 19.45 18.93
N VAL A 57 -7.20 19.15 17.65
CA VAL A 57 -7.33 17.80 17.11
C VAL A 57 -6.24 17.54 16.07
N LYS A 58 -5.77 16.28 16.00
CA LYS A 58 -4.61 15.87 15.21
C LYS A 58 -5.01 15.03 14.03
N ASN A 59 -4.12 14.91 13.07
CA ASN A 59 -4.28 14.05 11.90
C ASN A 59 -4.70 12.62 12.29
N GLY A 60 -5.71 12.08 11.60
CA GLY A 60 -6.25 10.76 11.83
C GLY A 60 -7.22 10.63 13.02
N GLU A 61 -7.42 11.70 13.80
CA GLU A 61 -8.36 11.68 14.94
C GLU A 61 -9.80 11.53 14.45
N ARG A 62 -10.55 10.60 15.07
CA ARG A 62 -11.97 10.37 14.82
C ARG A 62 -12.82 11.38 15.58
N LEU A 63 -13.78 11.95 14.90
CA LEU A 63 -14.74 12.91 15.44
C LEU A 63 -16.18 12.46 15.10
N ASP A 64 -17.11 12.64 16.01
CA ASP A 64 -18.53 12.41 15.76
C ASP A 64 -19.20 13.69 15.26
N VAL A 65 -19.88 13.60 14.12
CA VAL A 65 -20.58 14.75 13.52
C VAL A 65 -21.89 14.98 14.26
N LEU A 66 -22.05 16.17 14.81
CA LEU A 66 -23.29 16.61 15.47
C LEU A 66 -24.17 17.38 14.51
N GLU A 67 -23.59 18.34 13.77
CA GLU A 67 -24.32 19.25 12.90
C GLU A 67 -23.42 19.75 11.76
N ARG A 68 -24.01 20.19 10.66
CA ARG A 68 -23.32 20.85 9.54
C ARG A 68 -23.95 22.20 9.25
N THR A 69 -23.13 23.22 8.98
CA THR A 69 -23.65 24.52 8.53
C THR A 69 -24.35 24.36 7.16
N THR A 70 -25.34 25.21 6.89
CA THR A 70 -26.09 25.22 5.62
C THR A 70 -25.18 25.34 4.39
N ASN A 71 -24.12 26.12 4.48
CA ASN A 71 -23.12 26.29 3.42
C ASN A 71 -22.07 25.16 3.42
N ARG A 72 -22.19 24.16 4.29
CA ARG A 72 -21.25 23.00 4.45
C ARG A 72 -19.78 23.39 4.65
N ARG A 73 -19.51 24.62 5.06
CA ARG A 73 -18.14 25.09 5.29
C ARG A 73 -17.60 24.66 6.66
N PHE A 74 -18.47 24.55 7.65
CA PHE A 74 -18.11 24.14 9.01
C PHE A 74 -18.99 22.95 9.44
N VAL A 75 -18.39 22.12 10.30
CA VAL A 75 -19.02 20.96 10.92
C VAL A 75 -18.89 21.10 12.43
N HIS A 76 -19.99 20.94 13.15
CA HIS A 76 -19.99 20.80 14.59
C HIS A 76 -19.70 19.35 14.93
N VAL A 77 -18.65 19.12 15.67
CA VAL A 77 -18.15 17.78 15.96
C VAL A 77 -17.91 17.61 17.45
N ARG A 78 -17.86 16.33 17.86
CA ARG A 78 -17.50 15.91 19.21
C ARG A 78 -16.26 15.03 19.17
N THR A 79 -15.27 15.33 20.00
CA THR A 79 -14.10 14.47 20.19
C THR A 79 -14.43 13.27 21.05
N SER A 80 -13.57 12.25 21.05
CA SER A 80 -13.68 11.07 21.95
C SER A 80 -13.69 11.45 23.43
N ASN A 81 -13.11 12.59 23.79
CA ASN A 81 -13.08 13.11 25.16
C ASN A 81 -14.34 13.93 25.52
N GLY A 82 -15.33 13.99 24.64
CA GLY A 82 -16.60 14.68 24.86
C GLY A 82 -16.55 16.21 24.66
N VAL A 83 -15.47 16.75 24.10
CA VAL A 83 -15.36 18.18 23.79
C VAL A 83 -16.02 18.45 22.45
N ASP A 84 -16.95 19.41 22.42
CA ASP A 84 -17.67 19.83 21.23
C ASP A 84 -17.09 21.12 20.65
N GLY A 85 -17.20 21.25 19.32
CA GLY A 85 -16.78 22.49 18.67
C GLY A 85 -16.90 22.44 17.15
N TRP A 86 -16.71 23.58 16.53
CA TRP A 86 -16.80 23.77 15.08
C TRP A 86 -15.43 23.64 14.41
N VAL A 87 -15.35 22.88 13.33
CA VAL A 87 -14.14 22.69 12.51
C VAL A 87 -14.46 22.92 11.03
N GLU A 88 -13.48 23.34 10.26
CA GLU A 88 -13.64 23.52 8.82
C GLU A 88 -13.77 22.17 8.11
N GLN A 89 -14.81 22.02 7.27
CA GLN A 89 -15.06 20.79 6.50
C GLN A 89 -13.85 20.33 5.67
N ARG A 90 -13.07 21.27 5.13
CA ARG A 90 -11.86 20.95 4.32
C ARG A 90 -10.75 20.26 5.10
N SER A 91 -10.78 20.32 6.43
CA SER A 91 -9.83 19.64 7.32
C SER A 91 -10.27 18.23 7.70
N LEU A 92 -11.37 17.75 7.13
CA LEU A 92 -12.01 16.50 7.47
C LEU A 92 -12.22 15.62 6.23
N VAL A 93 -12.18 14.31 6.45
CA VAL A 93 -12.63 13.29 5.48
C VAL A 93 -13.68 12.40 6.12
N GLY A 94 -14.54 11.81 5.29
CA GLY A 94 -15.62 10.94 5.75
C GLY A 94 -15.12 9.55 6.16
N GLU A 95 -16.03 8.81 6.77
CA GLU A 95 -15.83 7.39 7.13
C GLU A 95 -15.50 6.52 5.89
N ASP A 96 -16.07 6.85 4.73
CA ASP A 96 -15.82 6.17 3.47
C ASP A 96 -14.33 6.17 3.08
N VAL A 97 -13.66 7.32 3.21
CA VAL A 97 -12.21 7.44 2.97
C VAL A 97 -11.42 6.63 3.99
N TYR A 98 -11.79 6.69 5.26
CA TYR A 98 -11.16 5.88 6.30
C TYR A 98 -11.27 4.38 6.01
N GLN A 99 -12.44 3.90 5.59
CA GLN A 99 -12.65 2.50 5.25
C GLN A 99 -11.83 2.05 4.04
N LEU A 100 -11.57 2.95 3.07
CA LEU A 100 -10.66 2.67 1.95
C LEU A 100 -9.23 2.43 2.45
N PHE A 101 -8.74 3.22 3.41
CA PHE A 101 -7.42 2.97 4.03
C PHE A 101 -7.38 1.66 4.79
N GLN A 102 -8.44 1.33 5.54
CA GLN A 102 -8.55 0.05 6.23
C GLN A 102 -8.54 -1.13 5.24
N LYS A 103 -9.22 -0.97 4.12
CA LYS A 103 -9.20 -1.97 3.03
C LYS A 103 -7.81 -2.12 2.44
N LEU A 104 -7.13 -1.03 2.10
CA LEU A 104 -5.75 -1.07 1.60
C LEU A 104 -4.81 -1.80 2.57
N ALA A 105 -4.93 -1.54 3.87
CA ALA A 105 -4.12 -2.19 4.89
C ALA A 105 -4.38 -3.70 4.94
N ARG A 106 -5.66 -4.12 4.94
CA ARG A 106 -6.03 -5.55 4.92
C ARG A 106 -5.58 -6.26 3.65
N ASP A 107 -5.84 -5.68 2.48
CA ASP A 107 -5.52 -6.28 1.17
C ASP A 107 -4.01 -6.44 0.96
N ASN A 108 -3.19 -5.66 1.66
CA ASN A 108 -1.74 -5.70 1.55
C ASN A 108 -1.04 -6.15 2.84
N ALA A 109 -1.76 -6.76 3.80
CA ALA A 109 -1.18 -7.21 5.07
C ALA A 109 -0.01 -8.17 4.88
N SER A 110 -0.14 -9.13 3.96
CA SER A 110 0.86 -10.14 3.61
C SER A 110 1.76 -9.75 2.44
N SER A 111 1.61 -8.55 1.86
CA SER A 111 2.45 -8.13 0.73
C SER A 111 3.92 -8.04 1.16
N PRO A 112 4.84 -8.68 0.41
CA PRO A 112 6.26 -8.65 0.73
C PRO A 112 6.83 -7.25 0.53
N VAL A 113 7.73 -6.87 1.45
CA VAL A 113 8.45 -5.60 1.37
C VAL A 113 9.48 -5.67 0.26
N GLN A 114 9.46 -4.68 -0.63
CA GLN A 114 10.35 -4.60 -1.77
C GLN A 114 11.62 -3.79 -1.48
N ALA A 115 11.48 -2.77 -0.65
CA ALA A 115 12.59 -1.97 -0.14
C ALA A 115 12.18 -1.24 1.13
N GLN A 116 13.15 -0.93 1.97
CA GLN A 116 13.00 0.07 3.02
C GLN A 116 13.27 1.45 2.44
N SER A 117 12.59 2.45 2.96
CA SER A 117 12.69 3.82 2.46
C SER A 117 12.38 4.86 3.53
N THR A 118 12.69 6.10 3.22
CA THR A 118 12.50 7.24 4.13
C THR A 118 11.88 8.39 3.35
N THR A 119 10.92 9.09 3.92
CA THR A 119 10.39 10.33 3.33
C THR A 119 11.42 11.45 3.42
N HIS A 120 11.75 12.11 2.30
CA HIS A 120 12.65 13.28 2.37
C HIS A 120 11.90 14.61 2.59
N ALA A 121 10.58 14.61 2.48
CA ALA A 121 9.71 15.75 2.79
C ALA A 121 8.41 15.27 3.42
N GLU A 122 7.73 16.17 4.11
CA GLU A 122 6.36 15.93 4.57
C GLU A 122 5.44 15.60 3.40
N THR A 123 4.64 14.54 3.53
CA THR A 123 3.75 14.09 2.46
C THR A 123 2.50 13.40 3.01
N ASN A 124 1.49 13.24 2.17
CA ASN A 124 0.26 12.55 2.54
C ASN A 124 0.22 11.12 1.99
N LEU A 125 -0.43 10.23 2.73
CA LEU A 125 -0.89 8.95 2.21
C LEU A 125 -2.20 9.14 1.45
N HIS A 126 -2.25 8.67 0.21
CA HIS A 126 -3.40 8.71 -0.67
C HIS A 126 -4.06 7.33 -0.80
N VAL A 127 -5.36 7.28 -1.03
CA VAL A 127 -6.10 6.01 -1.24
C VAL A 127 -5.80 5.36 -2.58
N ALA A 128 -5.36 6.15 -3.57
CA ALA A 128 -5.02 5.70 -4.91
C ALA A 128 -3.88 6.56 -5.49
N PRO A 129 -3.16 6.09 -6.53
CA PRO A 129 -2.20 6.92 -7.25
C PRO A 129 -2.87 8.15 -7.86
N GLY A 130 -2.28 9.33 -7.66
CA GLY A 130 -2.78 10.61 -8.19
C GLY A 130 -2.87 11.70 -7.14
N ARG A 131 -2.54 12.93 -7.55
CA ARG A 131 -2.49 14.09 -6.63
C ARG A 131 -3.86 14.55 -6.16
N ASP A 132 -4.90 14.25 -6.94
CA ASP A 132 -6.29 14.67 -6.67
C ASP A 132 -7.11 13.58 -5.95
N THR A 133 -6.44 12.50 -5.52
CA THR A 133 -7.10 11.41 -4.79
C THR A 133 -7.23 11.76 -3.32
N ASP A 134 -8.26 11.19 -2.69
CA ASP A 134 -8.48 11.39 -1.26
C ASP A 134 -7.25 10.96 -0.45
N HIS A 135 -6.93 11.72 0.59
CA HIS A 135 -5.83 11.43 1.51
C HIS A 135 -6.29 11.63 2.95
N LEU A 136 -5.70 10.92 3.87
CA LEU A 136 -6.03 11.03 5.30
C LEU A 136 -4.78 11.25 6.14
N TYR A 137 -3.83 10.33 6.06
CA TYR A 137 -2.68 10.34 6.95
C TYR A 137 -1.55 11.19 6.38
N GLN A 138 -0.93 11.99 7.24
CA GLN A 138 0.28 12.72 6.92
C GLN A 138 1.50 11.98 7.46
N LEU A 139 2.53 11.92 6.64
CA LEU A 139 3.84 11.36 6.97
C LEU A 139 4.82 12.51 7.23
N PRO A 140 5.56 12.49 8.33
CA PRO A 140 6.58 13.49 8.57
C PRO A 140 7.80 13.29 7.68
N GLN A 141 8.63 14.31 7.51
CA GLN A 141 9.98 14.15 6.97
C GLN A 141 10.78 13.17 7.84
N GLY A 142 11.58 12.30 7.21
CA GLY A 142 12.34 11.26 7.90
C GLY A 142 11.50 10.05 8.33
N GLY A 143 10.22 9.98 7.97
CA GLY A 143 9.34 8.86 8.25
C GLY A 143 9.80 7.58 7.55
N LYS A 144 9.94 6.47 8.29
CA LYS A 144 10.33 5.16 7.74
C LYS A 144 9.14 4.47 7.10
N LEU A 145 9.37 3.91 5.92
CA LEU A 145 8.37 3.28 5.08
C LEU A 145 8.87 1.95 4.52
N ALA A 146 7.97 0.99 4.43
CA ALA A 146 8.18 -0.24 3.68
C ALA A 146 7.46 -0.13 2.32
N VAL A 147 8.20 -0.16 1.22
CA VAL A 147 7.64 -0.13 -0.15
C VAL A 147 7.08 -1.50 -0.49
N LEU A 148 5.84 -1.56 -0.98
CA LEU A 148 5.12 -2.80 -1.31
C LEU A 148 4.91 -2.97 -2.81
N LYS A 149 4.48 -1.90 -3.51
CA LYS A 149 4.13 -1.92 -4.93
C LYS A 149 4.44 -0.58 -5.57
N ARG A 150 4.53 -0.56 -6.90
CA ARG A 150 4.61 0.65 -7.70
C ARG A 150 3.39 0.76 -8.61
N SER A 151 3.01 1.98 -8.90
CA SER A 151 2.04 2.33 -9.95
C SER A 151 2.39 3.68 -10.54
N PHE A 152 1.63 4.16 -11.50
CA PHE A 152 1.79 5.51 -12.03
C PHE A 152 0.42 6.15 -12.29
N ALA A 153 0.38 7.47 -12.28
CA ALA A 153 -0.81 8.25 -12.60
C ALA A 153 -0.44 9.48 -13.43
N ALA A 154 -1.39 9.97 -14.19
CA ALA A 154 -1.22 11.23 -14.90
C ALA A 154 -1.06 12.38 -13.89
N LYS A 155 -0.08 13.24 -14.12
CA LYS A 155 0.09 14.47 -13.34
C LYS A 155 -1.12 15.38 -13.59
N ALA A 156 -1.80 15.77 -12.53
CA ALA A 156 -2.86 16.76 -12.61
C ALA A 156 -2.27 18.10 -13.14
N LEU A 157 -2.85 18.61 -14.20
CA LEU A 157 -2.49 19.93 -14.73
C LEU A 157 -3.23 21.00 -13.92
N PRO A 158 -2.59 22.11 -13.54
CA PRO A 158 -3.27 23.22 -12.89
C PRO A 158 -4.44 23.69 -13.76
N GLY A 159 -5.66 23.72 -13.20
CA GLY A 159 -6.86 24.16 -13.89
C GLY A 159 -7.66 23.07 -14.62
N ALA A 160 -7.24 21.81 -14.61
CA ALA A 160 -8.09 20.70 -15.02
C ALA A 160 -9.20 20.48 -13.99
N ALA A 161 -10.46 20.47 -14.44
CA ALA A 161 -11.59 20.16 -13.56
C ALA A 161 -11.40 18.76 -12.92
N PRO A 162 -11.77 18.56 -11.64
CA PRO A 162 -11.68 17.27 -10.98
C PRO A 162 -12.42 16.23 -11.82
N LYS A 163 -11.77 15.10 -12.11
CA LYS A 163 -12.46 13.97 -12.76
C LYS A 163 -13.61 13.54 -11.87
N PRO A 164 -14.84 13.33 -12.44
CA PRO A 164 -15.97 12.83 -11.68
C PRO A 164 -15.56 11.52 -10.97
N LYS A 165 -15.86 11.40 -9.68
CA LYS A 165 -15.72 10.13 -8.96
C LYS A 165 -16.48 9.05 -9.73
N PRO A 166 -15.91 7.83 -9.90
CA PRO A 166 -16.66 6.73 -10.48
C PRO A 166 -17.95 6.52 -9.67
N PRO A 167 -19.11 6.35 -10.31
CA PRO A 167 -20.34 6.10 -9.58
C PRO A 167 -20.18 4.80 -8.79
N THR A 168 -20.45 4.87 -7.49
CA THR A 168 -20.59 3.71 -6.63
C THR A 168 -21.71 2.86 -7.21
N ALA A 169 -21.39 1.66 -7.69
CA ALA A 169 -22.37 0.76 -8.28
C ALA A 169 -23.45 0.43 -7.23
N PRO A 170 -24.75 0.60 -7.54
CA PRO A 170 -25.81 0.10 -6.67
C PRO A 170 -25.83 -1.42 -6.68
N PRO A 171 -26.30 -2.07 -5.61
CA PRO A 171 -26.39 -3.53 -5.56
C PRO A 171 -27.35 -4.04 -6.64
N ALA A 172 -26.92 -5.07 -7.36
CA ALA A 172 -27.68 -5.73 -8.40
C ALA A 172 -29.02 -6.25 -7.82
N LYS A 173 -30.13 -5.75 -8.36
CA LYS A 173 -31.44 -6.39 -8.23
C LYS A 173 -31.61 -7.30 -9.43
N GLU A 174 -31.90 -8.54 -9.13
CA GLU A 174 -32.40 -9.53 -10.10
C GLU A 174 -33.61 -8.99 -10.84
N ALA A 175 -33.58 -9.08 -12.17
CA ALA A 175 -34.71 -8.77 -13.02
C ALA A 175 -35.21 -10.05 -13.67
N GLU A 176 -36.44 -10.36 -13.37
CA GLU A 176 -37.27 -11.38 -14.03
C GLU A 176 -37.53 -11.03 -15.50
N LYS A 177 -37.58 -12.09 -16.28
CA LYS A 177 -38.04 -12.13 -17.68
C LYS A 177 -39.51 -11.76 -17.78
N ASP A 178 -39.89 -11.01 -18.79
CA ASP A 178 -41.02 -11.42 -19.64
C ASP A 178 -41.00 -10.75 -21.02
N LYS A 179 -41.58 -11.49 -21.95
CA LYS A 179 -41.63 -11.46 -23.40
C LYS A 179 -42.48 -10.30 -23.98
N GLU A 180 -42.25 -9.97 -25.20
CA GLU A 180 -42.92 -10.23 -26.49
C GLU A 180 -42.91 -8.99 -27.41
N ALA A 181 -42.38 -9.22 -28.59
CA ALA A 181 -42.73 -8.84 -29.96
C ALA A 181 -43.60 -7.58 -30.25
N ASP A 182 -43.14 -6.71 -31.13
CA ASP A 182 -43.83 -6.48 -32.39
C ASP A 182 -42.93 -5.89 -33.49
N VAL A 183 -43.28 -6.25 -34.73
CA VAL A 183 -42.61 -6.01 -35.99
C VAL A 183 -43.20 -4.74 -36.61
N SER A 184 -42.36 -3.84 -37.12
CA SER A 184 -42.75 -3.11 -38.32
C SER A 184 -41.54 -2.59 -39.09
N GLU A 185 -41.52 -3.04 -40.30
CA GLU A 185 -40.77 -2.72 -41.52
C GLU A 185 -40.89 -1.27 -41.92
N SER A 186 -39.77 -0.61 -42.32
CA SER A 186 -39.78 0.25 -43.53
C SER A 186 -38.44 0.91 -43.82
N THR A 187 -37.89 0.58 -45.00
CA THR A 187 -37.24 1.45 -45.99
C THR A 187 -35.81 1.93 -45.75
N ALA A 188 -34.91 1.30 -46.45
CA ALA A 188 -33.54 1.81 -46.77
C ALA A 188 -33.61 3.04 -47.69
N PRO A 189 -32.59 3.88 -47.63
CA PRO A 189 -31.88 4.31 -48.84
C PRO A 189 -30.36 4.07 -48.80
N GLU A 190 -29.82 4.00 -49.95
CA GLU A 190 -28.52 3.59 -50.47
C GLU A 190 -27.28 4.30 -49.93
N PRO A 191 -26.05 3.82 -50.26
CA PRO A 191 -24.84 4.01 -49.48
C PRO A 191 -24.11 5.30 -49.89
N SER A 192 -23.84 6.11 -48.89
CA SER A 192 -22.85 7.20 -49.02
C SER A 192 -21.49 6.70 -48.55
N THR A 193 -20.50 6.92 -49.37
CA THR A 193 -19.07 6.72 -49.29
C THR A 193 -18.50 6.84 -47.88
N PRO A 194 -17.58 5.92 -47.43
CA PRO A 194 -16.93 6.05 -46.14
C PRO A 194 -16.02 7.27 -46.13
N ALA A 195 -16.35 8.26 -45.34
CA ALA A 195 -15.40 9.31 -44.97
C ALA A 195 -14.31 8.65 -44.12
N GLU A 196 -13.09 8.80 -44.57
CA GLU A 196 -11.86 8.48 -43.86
C GLU A 196 -11.92 9.05 -42.45
N PRO A 197 -11.67 8.26 -41.39
CA PRO A 197 -11.70 8.80 -40.05
C PRO A 197 -10.61 9.83 -39.88
N GLU A 198 -10.99 11.10 -39.76
CA GLU A 198 -10.09 12.17 -39.37
C GLU A 198 -9.34 11.71 -38.09
N ALA A 199 -8.01 11.61 -38.23
CA ALA A 199 -7.10 11.34 -37.15
C ALA A 199 -7.40 12.32 -36.01
N ALA A 200 -8.00 11.80 -34.95
CA ALA A 200 -8.24 12.53 -33.71
C ALA A 200 -6.92 13.21 -33.32
N LYS A 201 -6.90 14.52 -33.31
CA LYS A 201 -5.77 15.34 -32.88
C LYS A 201 -5.39 14.88 -31.48
N SER A 202 -4.33 14.08 -31.38
CA SER A 202 -3.80 13.63 -30.11
C SER A 202 -3.32 14.84 -29.33
N GLY A 203 -4.07 15.23 -28.31
CA GLY A 203 -3.63 16.24 -27.35
C GLY A 203 -2.26 15.87 -26.77
N PRO A 204 -1.56 16.80 -26.14
CA PRO A 204 -0.26 16.52 -25.54
C PRO A 204 -0.34 15.30 -24.62
N LYS A 205 0.58 14.35 -24.81
CA LYS A 205 0.62 13.13 -23.99
C LYS A 205 0.70 13.51 -22.51
N PRO A 206 -0.10 12.90 -21.63
CA PRO A 206 -0.08 13.21 -20.21
C PRO A 206 1.30 12.91 -19.63
N ILE A 207 1.81 13.81 -18.79
CA ILE A 207 3.00 13.56 -17.98
C ILE A 207 2.59 12.55 -16.91
N LEU A 208 3.32 11.45 -16.83
CA LEU A 208 3.09 10.41 -15.82
C LEU A 208 4.01 10.63 -14.64
N GLU A 209 3.53 10.33 -13.44
CA GLU A 209 4.29 10.36 -12.18
C GLU A 209 4.19 8.98 -11.51
N ASP A 210 5.32 8.50 -10.98
CA ASP A 210 5.38 7.26 -10.24
C ASP A 210 4.86 7.42 -8.82
N TRP A 211 4.13 6.42 -8.36
CA TRP A 211 3.54 6.30 -7.03
C TRP A 211 3.94 4.98 -6.39
N LEU A 212 4.24 5.02 -5.10
CA LEU A 212 4.60 3.84 -4.31
C LEU A 212 3.50 3.54 -3.30
N LEU A 213 3.03 2.30 -3.28
CA LEU A 213 2.23 1.80 -2.17
C LEU A 213 3.19 1.47 -1.04
N VAL A 214 3.00 2.13 0.08
CA VAL A 214 3.89 2.01 1.24
C VAL A 214 3.13 1.62 2.49
N ARG A 215 3.83 0.98 3.42
CA ARG A 215 3.38 0.75 4.79
C ARG A 215 4.28 1.54 5.73
N ASP A 216 3.70 2.33 6.61
CA ASP A 216 4.45 3.07 7.62
C ASP A 216 4.69 2.24 8.90
N ALA A 217 5.39 2.84 9.86
CA ALA A 217 5.72 2.20 11.13
C ALA A 217 4.48 1.88 12.01
N GLN A 218 3.34 2.54 11.75
CA GLN A 218 2.06 2.30 12.41
C GLN A 218 1.19 1.25 11.71
N GLY A 219 1.69 0.66 10.62
CA GLY A 219 0.94 -0.33 9.82
C GLY A 219 -0.09 0.28 8.86
N ARG A 220 -0.14 1.62 8.73
CA ARG A 220 -1.03 2.29 7.79
C ARG A 220 -0.49 2.11 6.38
N VAL A 221 -1.36 1.82 5.42
CA VAL A 221 -1.00 1.57 4.03
C VAL A 221 -1.66 2.60 3.14
N GLY A 222 -0.91 3.16 2.21
CA GLY A 222 -1.41 4.15 1.25
C GLY A 222 -0.38 4.46 0.17
N TRP A 223 -0.77 5.27 -0.80
CA TRP A 223 0.05 5.67 -1.93
C TRP A 223 0.77 6.98 -1.66
N VAL A 224 2.05 7.04 -2.00
CA VAL A 224 2.91 8.22 -1.89
C VAL A 224 3.57 8.49 -3.23
N LEU A 225 3.75 9.75 -3.58
CA LEU A 225 4.47 10.16 -4.78
C LEU A 225 5.94 9.73 -4.69
N ALA A 226 6.42 8.92 -5.63
CA ALA A 226 7.72 8.26 -5.56
C ALA A 226 8.90 9.23 -5.36
N ARG A 227 8.84 10.42 -5.97
CA ARG A 227 9.89 11.44 -5.83
C ARG A 227 10.02 12.06 -4.43
N LEU A 228 9.10 11.76 -3.49
CA LEU A 228 9.15 12.21 -2.09
C LEU A 228 9.70 11.14 -1.14
N VAL A 229 10.21 10.05 -1.71
CA VAL A 229 10.69 8.89 -0.97
C VAL A 229 12.07 8.51 -1.44
N ASP A 230 13.02 8.43 -0.52
CA ASP A 230 14.36 7.94 -0.76
C ASP A 230 14.46 6.49 -0.30
N PHE A 231 14.96 5.61 -1.18
CA PHE A 231 15.21 4.21 -0.81
C PHE A 231 16.44 4.13 0.10
N ASP A 232 16.36 3.37 1.17
CA ASP A 232 17.46 3.13 2.13
C ASP A 232 18.46 2.10 1.52
N ILE A 233 19.03 2.43 0.38
CA ILE A 233 19.94 1.55 -0.37
C ILE A 233 21.27 1.41 0.39
N PRO A 234 21.76 0.18 0.66
CA PRO A 234 23.06 -0.03 1.25
C PRO A 234 24.18 0.65 0.42
N LEU A 235 25.04 1.40 1.08
CA LEU A 235 26.10 2.19 0.40
C LEU A 235 27.04 1.31 -0.44
N GLU A 236 27.29 0.09 0.01
CA GLU A 236 28.13 -0.88 -0.66
C GLU A 236 27.64 -1.31 -2.04
N ILE A 237 26.30 -1.24 -2.29
CA ILE A 237 25.72 -1.56 -3.60
C ILE A 237 25.26 -0.32 -4.37
N ALA A 238 25.08 0.83 -3.70
CA ALA A 238 24.62 2.06 -4.34
C ALA A 238 25.52 2.52 -5.50
N GLN A 239 26.83 2.35 -5.37
CA GLN A 239 27.82 2.70 -6.40
C GLN A 239 27.65 1.94 -7.73
N TYR A 240 26.96 0.78 -7.70
CA TYR A 240 26.75 -0.05 -8.89
C TYR A 240 25.45 0.28 -9.64
N SER A 241 24.80 1.40 -9.34
CA SER A 241 23.56 1.81 -10.02
C SER A 241 23.75 2.13 -11.50
N GLU A 242 24.96 2.63 -11.88
CA GLU A 242 25.32 2.92 -13.29
C GLU A 242 24.29 3.81 -14.00
N GLY A 243 23.74 4.80 -13.28
CA GLY A 243 22.72 5.73 -13.81
C GLY A 243 21.30 5.15 -13.87
N GLN A 244 21.09 3.93 -13.39
CA GLN A 244 19.77 3.34 -13.26
C GLN A 244 19.18 3.60 -11.87
N ARG A 245 17.85 3.55 -11.79
CA ARG A 245 17.11 3.66 -10.53
C ARG A 245 16.96 2.26 -9.92
N MET A 246 17.39 2.06 -8.69
CA MET A 246 17.05 0.87 -7.92
C MET A 246 15.61 0.97 -7.43
N VAL A 247 14.81 -0.07 -7.64
CA VAL A 247 13.39 -0.10 -7.27
C VAL A 247 13.06 -1.13 -6.19
N ALA A 248 13.90 -2.13 -6.05
CA ALA A 248 13.84 -3.11 -4.97
C ALA A 248 15.23 -3.72 -4.74
N PHE A 249 15.50 -4.15 -3.50
CA PHE A 249 16.70 -4.91 -3.17
C PHE A 249 16.42 -5.86 -2.00
N PHE A 250 17.10 -7.00 -2.04
CA PHE A 250 16.91 -8.08 -1.08
C PHE A 250 18.24 -8.68 -0.69
N VAL A 251 18.41 -9.01 0.59
CA VAL A 251 19.49 -9.87 1.03
C VAL A 251 19.13 -11.32 0.69
N LEU A 252 19.93 -11.98 -0.13
CA LEU A 252 19.75 -13.38 -0.50
C LEU A 252 20.36 -14.31 0.56
N THR A 253 21.57 -13.99 0.98
CA THR A 253 22.31 -14.72 2.00
C THR A 253 23.42 -13.84 2.57
N GLU A 254 24.07 -14.31 3.60
CA GLU A 254 25.28 -13.69 4.16
C GLU A 254 26.43 -14.68 4.08
N VAL A 255 27.60 -14.18 3.73
CA VAL A 255 28.84 -14.97 3.65
C VAL A 255 29.89 -14.41 4.61
N PRO A 256 30.72 -15.27 5.25
CA PRO A 256 31.76 -14.80 6.15
C PRO A 256 32.89 -14.12 5.37
N ASP A 257 33.26 -12.94 5.79
CA ASP A 257 34.49 -12.27 5.38
C ASP A 257 35.50 -12.31 6.54
N ASN A 258 36.55 -13.09 6.37
CA ASN A 258 37.55 -13.28 7.40
C ASN A 258 38.56 -12.13 7.45
N GLY A 259 38.38 -11.08 6.62
CA GLY A 259 39.30 -9.95 6.52
C GLY A 259 40.71 -10.32 6.04
N PRO A 260 41.58 -9.35 5.76
CA PRO A 260 42.99 -9.61 5.57
C PRO A 260 43.57 -10.10 6.91
N LYS A 261 44.14 -11.30 6.91
CA LYS A 261 44.79 -11.89 8.10
C LYS A 261 46.06 -11.11 8.44
N ASN A 262 45.91 -9.93 9.02
CA ASN A 262 47.01 -9.33 9.77
C ASN A 262 47.12 -10.10 11.08
N LYS A 263 48.31 -10.55 11.42
CA LYS A 263 48.61 -11.43 12.55
C LYS A 263 48.14 -10.88 13.91
N ASP A 264 47.78 -9.61 13.98
CA ASP A 264 47.42 -8.89 15.20
C ASP A 264 45.96 -8.50 15.29
N ASP A 265 45.15 -8.66 14.21
CA ASP A 265 43.72 -8.31 14.20
C ASP A 265 42.86 -9.54 14.53
N GLN A 266 42.50 -9.68 15.80
CA GLN A 266 41.48 -10.60 16.30
C GLN A 266 40.07 -10.02 16.05
N GLN A 267 39.80 -9.38 14.92
CA GLN A 267 38.43 -8.98 14.60
C GLN A 267 37.63 -10.21 14.23
N PRO A 268 36.42 -10.37 14.83
CA PRO A 268 35.54 -11.48 14.48
C PRO A 268 35.16 -11.38 13.00
N ALA A 269 35.05 -12.54 12.34
CA ALA A 269 34.58 -12.62 10.96
C ALA A 269 33.29 -11.83 10.82
N LYS A 270 33.25 -10.85 9.92
CA LYS A 270 32.04 -10.08 9.61
C LYS A 270 31.26 -10.82 8.53
N ASN A 271 29.97 -11.05 8.79
CA ASN A 271 29.08 -11.52 7.73
C ASN A 271 28.78 -10.37 6.77
N VAL A 272 28.95 -10.65 5.48
CA VAL A 272 28.68 -9.70 4.39
C VAL A 272 27.49 -10.19 3.59
N PRO A 273 26.44 -9.38 3.42
CA PRO A 273 25.24 -9.77 2.70
C PRO A 273 25.49 -9.84 1.20
N GLU A 274 24.87 -10.81 0.54
CA GLU A 274 24.77 -10.90 -0.92
C GLU A 274 23.38 -10.47 -1.36
N TYR A 275 23.30 -9.73 -2.47
CA TYR A 275 22.08 -8.98 -2.82
C TYR A 275 21.50 -9.39 -4.18
N LEU A 276 20.16 -9.46 -4.23
CA LEU A 276 19.39 -9.28 -5.46
C LEU A 276 18.95 -7.81 -5.53
N VAL A 277 19.22 -7.15 -6.65
CA VAL A 277 18.80 -5.77 -6.89
C VAL A 277 18.04 -5.68 -8.21
N LEU A 278 16.89 -5.00 -8.16
CA LEU A 278 16.04 -4.73 -9.30
C LEU A 278 16.21 -3.28 -9.73
N PHE A 279 16.38 -3.07 -11.04
CA PHE A 279 16.65 -1.75 -11.62
C PHE A 279 15.62 -1.38 -12.67
N THR A 280 15.43 -0.08 -12.82
CA THR A 280 14.66 0.52 -13.91
C THR A 280 15.37 1.76 -14.47
N GLU A 281 14.93 2.23 -15.62
CA GLU A 281 15.37 3.51 -16.15
C GLU A 281 14.91 4.65 -15.21
N PRO A 282 15.70 5.76 -15.10
CA PRO A 282 15.34 6.91 -14.27
C PRO A 282 14.25 7.78 -14.93
N LYS A 283 13.14 7.16 -15.33
CA LYS A 283 12.01 7.77 -16.01
C LYS A 283 10.71 7.28 -15.40
N ASP A 284 9.81 8.21 -15.12
CA ASP A 284 8.48 7.89 -14.58
C ASP A 284 7.51 7.37 -15.65
N GLY A 285 6.48 6.65 -15.22
CA GLY A 285 5.40 6.16 -16.09
C GLY A 285 5.79 4.99 -16.98
N GLN A 286 6.82 4.23 -16.63
CA GLN A 286 7.17 3.02 -17.36
C GLN A 286 6.07 1.95 -17.19
N PRO A 287 5.78 1.15 -18.24
CA PRO A 287 4.75 0.10 -18.19
C PRO A 287 5.17 -1.12 -17.36
N PHE A 288 6.42 -1.17 -16.94
CA PHE A 288 7.01 -2.19 -16.07
C PHE A 288 7.55 -1.54 -14.79
N ASP A 289 7.76 -2.33 -13.75
CA ASP A 289 8.36 -1.86 -12.51
C ASP A 289 9.88 -1.95 -12.55
N PHE A 290 10.42 -3.00 -13.19
CA PHE A 290 11.85 -3.15 -13.43
C PHE A 290 12.13 -3.78 -14.80
N ASN A 291 13.26 -3.43 -15.41
CA ASN A 291 13.70 -3.97 -16.69
C ASN A 291 15.05 -4.68 -16.63
N GLN A 292 15.68 -4.67 -15.46
CA GLN A 292 16.96 -5.34 -15.21
C GLN A 292 17.01 -5.87 -13.78
N ILE A 293 17.70 -7.00 -13.61
CA ILE A 293 18.12 -7.51 -12.31
C ILE A 293 19.62 -7.71 -12.28
N ARG A 294 20.20 -7.60 -11.09
CA ARG A 294 21.59 -8.00 -10.80
C ARG A 294 21.64 -8.75 -9.47
N VAL A 295 22.49 -9.77 -9.44
CA VAL A 295 22.87 -10.44 -8.20
C VAL A 295 24.30 -10.07 -7.90
N PHE A 296 24.51 -9.50 -6.72
CA PHE A 296 25.84 -9.13 -6.22
C PHE A 296 26.26 -10.14 -5.18
N THR A 297 27.42 -10.76 -5.41
CA THR A 297 28.07 -11.67 -4.46
C THR A 297 29.36 -11.06 -3.94
N TRP A 298 29.71 -11.43 -2.71
CA TRP A 298 30.94 -10.95 -2.09
C TRP A 298 32.13 -11.83 -2.51
N ASN A 299 33.19 -11.18 -3.01
CA ASN A 299 34.47 -11.84 -3.27
C ASN A 299 35.44 -11.65 -2.07
N PRO A 300 35.62 -12.68 -1.21
CA PRO A 300 36.46 -12.55 -0.01
C PRO A 300 37.94 -12.43 -0.29
N ARG A 301 38.39 -12.71 -1.54
CA ARG A 301 39.79 -12.53 -1.93
C ARG A 301 40.12 -11.07 -2.28
N HIS A 302 39.15 -10.40 -2.92
CA HIS A 302 39.31 -9.02 -3.39
C HIS A 302 38.61 -8.01 -2.49
N HIS A 303 37.89 -8.44 -1.44
CA HIS A 303 37.11 -7.62 -0.51
C HIS A 303 36.19 -6.62 -1.24
N ARG A 304 35.47 -7.11 -2.23
CA ARG A 304 34.54 -6.31 -3.02
C ARG A 304 33.34 -7.13 -3.52
N TYR A 305 32.26 -6.42 -3.85
CA TYR A 305 31.15 -7.04 -4.57
C TYR A 305 31.49 -7.27 -6.04
N GLU A 306 31.04 -8.41 -6.55
CA GLU A 306 31.10 -8.76 -7.95
C GLU A 306 29.70 -9.09 -8.46
N THR A 307 29.41 -8.77 -9.73
CA THR A 307 28.14 -9.12 -10.35
C THR A 307 28.18 -10.59 -10.77
N ALA A 308 27.52 -11.45 -9.99
CA ALA A 308 27.41 -12.88 -10.29
C ALA A 308 26.40 -13.15 -11.43
N TYR A 309 25.35 -12.33 -11.53
CA TYR A 309 24.32 -12.48 -12.55
C TYR A 309 23.73 -11.14 -12.95
N ARG A 310 23.41 -11.02 -14.24
CA ARG A 310 22.73 -9.84 -14.80
C ARG A 310 21.76 -10.29 -15.90
N GLU A 311 20.53 -9.82 -15.82
CA GLU A 311 19.52 -10.03 -16.87
C GLU A 311 18.86 -8.70 -17.21
N HIS A 312 18.74 -8.42 -18.51
CA HIS A 312 18.23 -7.16 -19.07
C HIS A 312 16.96 -7.38 -19.89
N LYS A 313 16.31 -6.27 -20.27
CA LYS A 313 15.14 -6.22 -21.14
C LYS A 313 13.98 -7.04 -20.57
N LEU A 314 13.86 -7.02 -19.25
CA LEU A 314 12.72 -7.61 -18.56
C LEU A 314 11.51 -6.67 -18.64
N ASN A 315 10.33 -7.23 -18.68
CA ASN A 315 9.08 -6.53 -18.44
C ASN A 315 8.57 -6.94 -17.06
N GLY A 316 9.35 -6.58 -16.03
CA GLY A 316 9.17 -7.04 -14.67
C GLY A 316 8.08 -6.29 -13.92
N VAL A 317 7.38 -7.00 -13.05
CA VAL A 317 6.28 -6.48 -12.22
C VAL A 317 6.55 -6.88 -10.76
N LEU A 318 6.40 -5.95 -9.84
CA LEU A 318 6.45 -6.25 -8.41
C LEU A 318 5.17 -6.98 -7.95
N PRO A 319 5.24 -7.81 -6.90
CA PRO A 319 6.39 -8.01 -6.03
C PRO A 319 7.41 -9.03 -6.55
N ALA A 320 8.66 -8.86 -6.14
CA ALA A 320 9.64 -9.93 -6.11
C ALA A 320 9.68 -10.55 -4.71
N SER A 321 10.17 -11.76 -4.58
CA SER A 321 10.32 -12.42 -3.29
C SER A 321 11.62 -13.21 -3.21
N VAL A 322 12.13 -13.39 -1.99
CA VAL A 322 13.31 -14.20 -1.69
C VAL A 322 12.96 -15.29 -0.70
N GLY A 323 13.67 -16.39 -0.77
CA GLY A 323 13.45 -17.53 0.11
C GLY A 323 14.66 -18.45 0.17
N ARG A 324 14.48 -19.61 0.79
CA ARG A 324 15.49 -20.69 0.83
C ARG A 324 14.78 -22.02 0.58
N GLU A 325 15.40 -22.87 -0.23
CA GLU A 325 14.87 -24.19 -0.55
C GLU A 325 15.95 -25.25 -0.47
N ASP A 326 15.53 -26.47 -0.15
CA ASP A 326 16.43 -27.63 -0.13
C ASP A 326 16.50 -28.27 -1.52
N PHE A 327 17.71 -28.37 -2.04
CA PHE A 327 18.03 -28.98 -3.33
C PHE A 327 18.76 -30.32 -3.17
N SER A 328 18.40 -31.09 -2.15
CA SER A 328 18.92 -32.44 -1.88
C SER A 328 20.46 -32.48 -1.86
N LYS A 329 21.12 -32.78 -2.98
CA LYS A 329 22.58 -32.88 -3.08
C LYS A 329 23.33 -31.56 -2.95
N GLU A 330 22.67 -30.44 -3.25
CA GLU A 330 23.25 -29.09 -3.17
C GLU A 330 22.99 -28.42 -1.82
N GLY A 331 22.12 -29.03 -0.98
CA GLY A 331 21.70 -28.46 0.32
C GLY A 331 20.72 -27.32 0.20
N THR A 332 20.51 -26.58 1.29
CA THR A 332 19.59 -25.46 1.34
C THR A 332 20.21 -24.21 0.71
N LEU A 333 19.69 -23.79 -0.43
CA LEU A 333 20.18 -22.63 -1.19
C LEU A 333 19.21 -21.45 -1.16
N PRO A 334 19.72 -20.21 -1.25
CA PRO A 334 18.89 -19.04 -1.48
C PRO A 334 18.15 -19.12 -2.82
N THR A 335 16.90 -18.72 -2.82
CA THR A 335 16.06 -18.63 -4.01
C THR A 335 15.45 -17.25 -4.12
N PHE A 336 15.10 -16.84 -5.34
CA PHE A 336 14.29 -15.64 -5.55
C PHE A 336 13.31 -15.86 -6.71
N THR A 337 12.17 -15.20 -6.59
CA THR A 337 11.07 -15.30 -7.55
C THR A 337 10.75 -13.92 -8.09
N LEU A 338 10.64 -13.85 -9.41
CA LEU A 338 10.29 -12.64 -10.15
C LEU A 338 9.01 -12.87 -10.95
N HIS A 339 8.22 -11.83 -11.09
CA HIS A 339 7.08 -11.81 -12.01
C HIS A 339 7.47 -10.98 -13.24
N VAL A 340 7.34 -11.57 -14.42
CA VAL A 340 7.72 -10.93 -15.68
C VAL A 340 6.59 -11.11 -16.70
N ARG A 341 6.20 -10.04 -17.38
CA ARG A 341 5.25 -10.16 -18.50
C ARG A 341 5.96 -10.73 -19.70
N ASP A 342 5.35 -11.74 -20.31
CA ASP A 342 5.78 -12.31 -21.58
C ASP A 342 5.39 -11.40 -22.76
N LYS A 343 5.58 -11.89 -23.99
CA LYS A 343 5.26 -11.14 -25.21
C LYS A 343 3.76 -10.96 -25.43
N GLU A 344 2.98 -11.84 -24.86
CA GLU A 344 1.51 -11.83 -24.89
C GLU A 344 0.91 -10.95 -23.80
N GLY A 345 1.75 -10.41 -22.87
CA GLY A 345 1.34 -9.56 -21.75
C GLY A 345 0.95 -10.35 -20.50
N THR A 346 1.04 -11.68 -20.53
CA THR A 346 0.74 -12.54 -19.38
C THR A 346 1.88 -12.47 -18.36
N VAL A 347 1.54 -12.37 -17.07
CA VAL A 347 2.53 -12.39 -16.01
C VAL A 347 2.91 -13.82 -15.70
N VAL A 348 4.19 -14.15 -15.91
CA VAL A 348 4.77 -15.45 -15.61
C VAL A 348 5.75 -15.35 -14.44
N GLU A 349 5.76 -16.39 -13.62
CA GLU A 349 6.70 -16.52 -12.51
C GLU A 349 8.01 -17.14 -13.01
N ARG A 350 9.14 -16.51 -12.62
CA ARG A 350 10.48 -17.03 -12.87
C ARG A 350 11.21 -17.19 -11.55
N LYS A 351 11.58 -18.41 -11.24
CA LYS A 351 12.27 -18.75 -10.00
C LYS A 351 13.74 -19.08 -10.27
N TYR A 352 14.59 -18.55 -9.43
CA TYR A 352 16.04 -18.69 -9.54
C TYR A 352 16.60 -19.24 -8.23
N LYS A 353 17.74 -19.94 -8.31
CA LYS A 353 18.56 -20.32 -7.15
C LYS A 353 19.95 -19.74 -7.26
N LEU A 354 20.54 -19.41 -6.10
CA LEU A 354 21.95 -18.99 -5.98
C LEU A 354 22.75 -20.12 -5.32
N ASN A 355 23.81 -20.57 -5.99
CA ASN A 355 24.75 -21.53 -5.43
C ASN A 355 26.17 -20.99 -5.58
N GLY A 356 26.75 -20.47 -4.47
CA GLY A 356 27.95 -19.65 -4.52
C GLY A 356 27.74 -18.47 -5.47
N PRO A 357 28.64 -18.18 -6.42
CA PRO A 357 28.47 -17.08 -7.38
C PRO A 357 27.61 -17.46 -8.60
N ILE A 358 26.95 -18.59 -8.61
CA ILE A 358 26.23 -19.10 -9.78
C ILE A 358 24.72 -18.98 -9.56
N VAL A 359 24.07 -18.19 -10.40
CA VAL A 359 22.61 -18.07 -10.47
C VAL A 359 22.07 -18.97 -11.59
N ARG A 360 21.03 -19.73 -11.29
CA ARG A 360 20.35 -20.59 -12.28
C ARG A 360 18.84 -20.40 -12.21
N LEU A 361 18.23 -20.21 -13.39
CA LEU A 361 16.79 -20.28 -13.55
C LEU A 361 16.33 -21.72 -13.32
N LEU A 362 15.37 -21.89 -12.43
CA LEU A 362 14.71 -23.18 -12.23
C LEU A 362 13.65 -23.34 -13.32
N LYS A 363 13.64 -24.50 -13.96
CA LYS A 363 12.55 -24.85 -14.88
C LYS A 363 11.32 -25.19 -14.04
N PRO A 364 10.11 -24.75 -14.47
CA PRO A 364 8.86 -25.13 -13.80
C PRO A 364 8.66 -26.63 -13.77
#